data_60f3a1f3e15009857ba2208534ac1e0f
#
_entry.id   60f3a1f3e15009857ba2208534ac1e0f
#
_cell.length_a   1.000
_cell.length_b   1.000
_cell.length_c   1.000
_cell.angle_alpha   90.00
_cell.angle_beta   90.00
_cell.angle_gamma   90.00
#
_symmetry.space_group_name_H-M   'P 1'
#
loop_
_entity.id
_entity.type
_entity.pdbx_description
1 polymer ?
#
loop_
_entity_poly.entity_id
_entity_poly.type
_entity_poly.pdbx_seq_one_letter_code
_entity_poly.pdbx_strand_id
1 'polypeptide(L)'
;MRRLPHLAGSLFVAAALAACSSSQDVLEPSAISPLSAVQPGDAGSAPSTQTASAGASVPLNPAIAARTRLHFDPIVGATVETATPLTERLAVRARAQGFTLAGNADPATTHVLKGYFSTMTEGNQTVVLYVWDVYDQSGNRLHRINGQQKSATAGGEGWSAVSAATMQQVADDTINQLASWIAGATG
;
A
#
# COMPACT_ATOMS: atom_id res chain seq x y z
N MET A 1 -39.60 -35.80 44.89
CA MET A 1 -41.03 -36.10 44.51
C MET A 1 -41.44 -35.14 43.40
N ARG A 2 -42.05 -35.71 42.31
CA ARG A 2 -42.79 -35.09 41.20
C ARG A 2 -41.91 -34.47 40.11
N ARG A 3 -41.58 -35.20 39.07
CA ARG A 3 -42.30 -35.72 37.88
C ARG A 3 -42.82 -34.58 36.96
N LEU A 4 -42.19 -34.55 35.82
CA LEU A 4 -42.56 -34.33 34.41
C LEU A 4 -44.10 -34.31 34.10
N PRO A 5 -44.59 -33.97 32.89
CA PRO A 5 -43.98 -33.83 31.55
C PRO A 5 -44.71 -32.81 30.62
N HIS A 6 -44.37 -32.95 29.31
CA HIS A 6 -45.15 -32.73 28.08
C HIS A 6 -44.99 -31.35 27.41
N LEU A 7 -44.99 -31.13 26.11
CA LEU A 7 -45.23 -31.94 24.89
C LEU A 7 -44.77 -31.08 23.70
N ALA A 8 -44.13 -31.70 22.78
CA ALA A 8 -44.34 -31.70 21.33
C ALA A 8 -44.93 -30.44 20.67
N GLY A 9 -44.23 -29.98 19.69
CA GLY A 9 -44.70 -29.01 18.71
C GLY A 9 -43.77 -28.95 17.51
N SER A 10 -43.80 -30.00 16.69
CA SER A 10 -43.23 -29.97 15.33
C SER A 10 -43.97 -28.94 14.49
N LEU A 11 -43.28 -27.99 13.92
CA LEU A 11 -43.77 -27.24 12.78
C LEU A 11 -42.69 -27.20 11.69
N PHE A 12 -42.90 -28.04 10.69
CA PHE A 12 -42.25 -27.99 9.40
C PHE A 12 -42.65 -26.70 8.71
N VAL A 13 -41.68 -25.85 8.40
CA VAL A 13 -41.86 -24.85 7.35
C VAL A 13 -40.79 -25.10 6.29
N ALA A 14 -41.22 -25.79 5.25
CA ALA A 14 -40.55 -25.84 3.98
C ALA A 14 -40.83 -24.53 3.24
N ALA A 15 -39.83 -23.73 2.94
CA ALA A 15 -39.97 -22.59 2.03
C ALA A 15 -38.74 -22.51 1.15
N ALA A 16 -38.93 -22.98 -0.06
CA ALA A 16 -38.46 -22.50 -1.37
C ALA A 16 -37.11 -21.78 -1.43
N LEU A 17 -36.11 -22.51 -1.91
CA LEU A 17 -34.93 -21.92 -2.58
C LEU A 17 -35.38 -21.36 -3.94
N ALA A 18 -35.55 -20.06 -4.03
CA ALA A 18 -35.59 -19.37 -5.30
C ALA A 18 -34.16 -19.19 -5.80
N ALA A 19 -33.83 -19.90 -6.88
CA ALA A 19 -32.60 -19.74 -7.64
C ALA A 19 -32.55 -18.34 -8.25
N CYS A 20 -31.53 -17.55 -7.85
CA CYS A 20 -31.06 -16.44 -8.66
C CYS A 20 -29.75 -16.88 -9.32
N SER A 21 -29.88 -17.60 -10.40
CA SER A 21 -28.85 -17.84 -11.39
C SER A 21 -28.99 -16.82 -12.51
N SER A 22 -28.27 -15.72 -12.45
CA SER A 22 -28.00 -14.88 -13.63
C SER A 22 -26.89 -13.88 -13.32
N SER A 23 -25.67 -14.31 -13.40
CA SER A 23 -24.48 -13.44 -13.48
C SER A 23 -23.34 -14.18 -14.16
N GLN A 24 -23.61 -14.89 -15.25
CA GLN A 24 -22.56 -15.53 -16.05
C GLN A 24 -22.48 -14.99 -17.49
N ASP A 25 -22.94 -13.76 -17.70
CA ASP A 25 -23.02 -13.20 -19.06
C ASP A 25 -22.13 -11.95 -19.25
N VAL A 26 -20.96 -11.90 -18.59
CA VAL A 26 -20.04 -10.76 -18.72
C VAL A 26 -18.64 -11.16 -19.16
N LEU A 27 -18.41 -12.39 -19.58
CA LEU A 27 -17.11 -12.82 -20.11
C LEU A 27 -17.23 -13.48 -21.49
N GLU A 28 -17.96 -12.87 -22.42
CA GLU A 28 -17.70 -13.15 -23.83
C GLU A 28 -16.59 -12.20 -24.30
N PRO A 29 -15.41 -12.73 -24.67
CA PRO A 29 -14.44 -11.92 -25.39
C PRO A 29 -14.99 -11.67 -26.80
N SER A 30 -15.41 -10.44 -27.03
CA SER A 30 -15.83 -9.97 -28.35
C SER A 30 -14.77 -10.32 -29.38
N ALA A 31 -15.15 -11.13 -30.36
CA ALA A 31 -14.36 -11.57 -31.46
C ALA A 31 -13.68 -10.38 -32.15
N ILE A 32 -12.34 -10.38 -32.12
CA ILE A 32 -11.55 -9.49 -32.95
C ILE A 32 -11.63 -10.05 -34.36
N SER A 33 -12.38 -9.38 -35.21
CA SER A 33 -12.39 -9.66 -36.65
C SER A 33 -11.00 -9.44 -37.25
N PRO A 34 -10.47 -10.36 -38.04
CA PRO A 34 -9.20 -10.12 -38.72
C PRO A 34 -9.42 -9.15 -39.89
N LEU A 35 -8.92 -7.93 -39.74
CA LEU A 35 -8.89 -6.99 -40.86
C LEU A 35 -7.53 -7.09 -41.59
N SER A 36 -7.62 -7.59 -42.79
CA SER A 36 -6.83 -7.36 -44.00
C SER A 36 -5.35 -7.00 -43.85
N ALA A 37 -4.57 -7.85 -44.51
CA ALA A 37 -3.20 -7.63 -44.91
C ALA A 37 -3.03 -6.29 -45.67
N VAL A 38 -2.11 -5.45 -45.21
CA VAL A 38 -1.48 -4.38 -45.97
C VAL A 38 0.02 -4.46 -45.78
N GLN A 39 0.68 -4.81 -46.80
CA GLN A 39 1.99 -4.50 -47.42
C GLN A 39 3.17 -4.04 -46.51
N PRO A 40 4.39 -4.56 -46.80
CA PRO A 40 5.60 -4.27 -46.01
C PRO A 40 6.21 -2.96 -46.47
N GLY A 41 6.50 -2.11 -45.53
CA GLY A 41 7.20 -0.83 -45.73
C GLY A 41 7.84 -0.36 -44.43
N ASP A 42 9.12 -0.64 -44.34
CA ASP A 42 10.20 0.16 -43.76
C ASP A 42 10.22 0.50 -42.25
N ALA A 43 11.35 0.10 -41.72
CA ALA A 43 12.13 0.73 -40.62
C ALA A 43 11.55 0.84 -39.20
N GLY A 44 12.00 -0.06 -38.33
CA GLY A 44 12.69 0.36 -37.11
C GLY A 44 11.88 1.09 -36.06
N SER A 45 11.07 0.35 -35.27
CA SER A 45 10.78 0.79 -33.90
C SER A 45 10.97 -0.40 -32.96
N ALA A 46 12.13 -0.43 -32.35
CA ALA A 46 12.40 -1.30 -31.21
C ALA A 46 11.35 -1.07 -30.14
N PRO A 47 10.92 -2.12 -29.39
CA PRO A 47 10.09 -1.92 -28.23
C PRO A 47 10.87 -1.06 -27.23
N SER A 48 10.37 0.13 -26.97
CA SER A 48 10.88 0.98 -25.92
C SER A 48 10.71 0.24 -24.59
N THR A 49 11.77 -0.39 -24.13
CA THR A 49 11.90 -0.79 -22.74
C THR A 49 11.76 0.51 -21.95
N GLN A 50 10.61 0.76 -21.37
CA GLN A 50 10.47 1.77 -20.34
C GLN A 50 11.32 1.31 -19.16
N THR A 51 12.60 1.65 -19.22
CA THR A 51 13.44 1.71 -18.05
C THR A 51 12.71 2.65 -17.11
N ALA A 52 12.25 2.12 -15.97
CA ALA A 52 11.72 2.93 -14.89
C ALA A 52 12.79 3.97 -14.59
N SER A 53 12.57 5.18 -15.08
CA SER A 53 13.40 6.34 -14.81
C SER A 53 13.35 6.49 -13.29
N ALA A 54 14.48 6.26 -12.63
CA ALA A 54 14.66 6.67 -11.25
C ALA A 54 14.31 8.16 -11.24
N GLY A 55 13.11 8.47 -10.77
CA GLY A 55 12.55 9.81 -10.80
C GLY A 55 13.53 10.75 -10.13
N ALA A 56 14.04 11.70 -10.89
CA ALA A 56 14.79 12.80 -10.34
C ALA A 56 13.91 13.42 -9.26
N SER A 57 14.33 13.31 -7.99
CA SER A 57 13.61 13.87 -6.86
C SER A 57 13.51 15.37 -7.11
N VAL A 58 12.31 15.86 -7.41
CA VAL A 58 12.07 17.30 -7.49
C VAL A 58 12.38 17.85 -6.10
N PRO A 59 13.32 18.79 -5.96
CA PRO A 59 13.64 19.34 -4.64
C PRO A 59 12.38 19.97 -4.05
N LEU A 60 11.98 19.52 -2.87
CA LEU A 60 10.84 20.09 -2.17
C LEU A 60 11.16 21.55 -1.81
N ASN A 61 10.25 22.47 -2.13
CA ASN A 61 10.40 23.87 -1.78
C ASN A 61 10.53 24.01 -0.25
N PRO A 62 11.60 24.62 0.28
CA PRO A 62 11.83 24.74 1.72
C PRO A 62 10.67 25.39 2.48
N ALA A 63 9.95 26.35 1.86
CA ALA A 63 8.80 26.97 2.48
C ALA A 63 7.59 26.02 2.61
N ILE A 64 7.46 25.06 1.71
CA ILE A 64 6.43 24.00 1.77
C ILE A 64 6.85 22.99 2.84
N ALA A 65 8.08 22.56 2.83
CA ALA A 65 8.62 21.61 3.82
C ALA A 65 8.43 22.14 5.25
N ALA A 66 8.78 23.40 5.49
CA ALA A 66 8.67 24.04 6.81
C ALA A 66 7.22 24.12 7.34
N ARG A 67 6.22 24.16 6.46
CA ARG A 67 4.79 24.15 6.83
C ARG A 67 4.22 22.74 6.95
N THR A 68 4.92 21.74 6.48
CA THR A 68 4.48 20.35 6.54
C THR A 68 4.84 19.74 7.88
N ARG A 69 3.82 19.38 8.65
CA ARG A 69 3.94 18.75 9.98
C ARG A 69 3.39 17.34 9.89
N LEU A 70 4.29 16.36 10.00
CA LEU A 70 3.98 14.94 9.82
C LEU A 70 3.79 14.26 11.16
N HIS A 71 2.71 13.50 11.27
CA HIS A 71 2.52 12.51 12.33
C HIS A 71 2.52 11.11 11.71
N PHE A 72 3.27 10.18 12.32
CA PHE A 72 3.27 8.77 11.94
C PHE A 72 2.47 8.00 12.98
N ASP A 73 1.36 7.40 12.56
CA ASP A 73 0.59 6.47 13.39
C ASP A 73 1.38 5.17 13.61
N PRO A 74 1.06 4.38 14.64
CA PRO A 74 1.65 3.07 14.86
C PRO A 74 1.56 2.18 13.62
N ILE A 75 2.67 1.48 13.32
CA ILE A 75 2.77 0.57 12.19
C ILE A 75 1.86 -0.66 12.42
N VAL A 76 1.11 -1.03 11.40
CA VAL A 76 0.23 -2.19 11.41
C VAL A 76 0.84 -3.33 10.58
N GLY A 77 0.85 -4.54 11.11
CA GLY A 77 1.25 -5.77 10.40
C GLY A 77 2.73 -6.17 10.55
N ALA A 78 3.62 -5.29 11.02
CA ALA A 78 5.00 -5.64 11.34
C ALA A 78 5.17 -5.85 12.85
N THR A 79 6.20 -6.63 13.26
CA THR A 79 6.58 -6.72 14.67
C THR A 79 7.28 -5.43 15.13
N VAL A 80 7.29 -5.18 16.43
CA VAL A 80 7.94 -3.98 16.99
C VAL A 80 9.42 -3.93 16.63
N GLU A 81 10.12 -5.06 16.74
CA GLU A 81 11.55 -5.16 16.43
C GLU A 81 11.82 -4.82 14.96
N THR A 82 10.98 -5.32 14.05
CA THR A 82 11.13 -5.06 12.61
C THR A 82 10.70 -3.64 12.25
N ALA A 83 9.71 -3.06 12.93
CA ALA A 83 9.25 -1.70 12.68
C ALA A 83 10.20 -0.62 13.24
N THR A 84 11.00 -0.93 14.27
CA THR A 84 11.92 0.04 14.91
C THR A 84 12.87 0.72 13.90
N PRO A 85 13.66 -0.01 13.09
CA PRO A 85 14.57 0.63 12.12
C PRO A 85 13.83 1.45 11.05
N LEU A 86 12.61 1.08 10.70
CA LEU A 86 11.74 1.86 9.80
C LEU A 86 11.37 3.20 10.43
N THR A 87 10.83 3.18 11.65
CA THR A 87 10.32 4.39 12.32
C THR A 87 11.42 5.38 12.65
N GLU A 88 12.58 4.88 13.10
CA GLU A 88 13.77 5.71 13.33
C GLU A 88 14.24 6.38 12.02
N ARG A 89 14.31 5.60 10.94
CA ARG A 89 14.75 6.11 9.64
C ARG A 89 13.74 7.10 9.03
N LEU A 90 12.44 6.84 9.15
CA LEU A 90 11.39 7.79 8.74
C LEU A 90 11.59 9.14 9.41
N ALA A 91 11.82 9.14 10.73
CA ALA A 91 12.05 10.38 11.49
C ALA A 91 13.30 11.13 11.02
N VAL A 92 14.39 10.43 10.78
CA VAL A 92 15.66 11.04 10.28
C VAL A 92 15.45 11.61 8.88
N ARG A 93 14.86 10.84 7.98
CA ARG A 93 14.63 11.26 6.59
C ARG A 93 13.63 12.39 6.46
N ALA A 94 12.54 12.36 7.24
CA ALA A 94 11.57 13.46 7.25
C ALA A 94 12.21 14.79 7.64
N ARG A 95 13.02 14.79 8.72
CA ARG A 95 13.78 16.00 9.12
C ARG A 95 14.79 16.46 8.07
N ALA A 96 15.48 15.51 7.43
CA ALA A 96 16.43 15.81 6.36
C ALA A 96 15.76 16.46 5.13
N GLN A 97 14.49 16.17 4.87
CA GLN A 97 13.66 16.84 3.86
C GLN A 97 13.07 18.19 4.33
N GLY A 98 13.33 18.57 5.57
CA GLY A 98 12.82 19.82 6.15
C GLY A 98 11.42 19.72 6.75
N PHE A 99 10.83 18.51 6.83
CA PHE A 99 9.54 18.30 7.48
C PHE A 99 9.66 18.41 9.01
N THR A 100 8.64 18.98 9.64
CA THR A 100 8.51 18.97 11.10
C THR A 100 7.76 17.71 11.53
N LEU A 101 8.25 17.00 12.55
CA LEU A 101 7.52 15.90 13.14
C LEU A 101 6.58 16.41 14.23
N ALA A 102 5.33 15.97 14.14
CA ALA A 102 4.27 16.29 15.11
C ALA A 102 4.08 15.12 16.07
N GLY A 103 3.79 15.41 17.32
CA GLY A 103 3.40 14.42 18.32
C GLY A 103 1.97 13.92 18.10
N ASN A 104 1.60 12.92 18.90
CA ASN A 104 0.21 12.46 18.95
C ASN A 104 -0.70 13.61 19.40
N ALA A 105 -1.83 13.79 18.70
CA ALA A 105 -2.80 14.85 18.98
C ALA A 105 -2.27 16.30 18.90
N ASP A 106 -1.16 16.56 18.20
CA ASP A 106 -0.72 17.93 17.91
C ASP A 106 -1.69 18.62 16.95
N PRO A 107 -2.39 19.70 17.38
CA PRO A 107 -3.37 20.38 16.54
C PRO A 107 -2.76 21.08 15.32
N ALA A 108 -1.45 21.20 15.26
CA ALA A 108 -0.75 21.76 14.11
C ALA A 108 -0.32 20.68 13.09
N THR A 109 -0.64 19.40 13.31
CA THR A 109 -0.38 18.32 12.34
C THR A 109 -1.08 18.62 11.03
N THR A 110 -0.37 18.55 9.92
CA THR A 110 -0.96 18.75 8.59
C THR A 110 -1.23 17.44 7.88
N HIS A 111 -0.41 16.42 8.14
CA HIS A 111 -0.51 15.11 7.51
C HIS A 111 -0.30 14.00 8.54
N VAL A 112 -1.20 13.05 8.54
CA VAL A 112 -1.10 11.81 9.34
C VAL A 112 -0.83 10.66 8.39
N LEU A 113 0.24 9.91 8.63
CA LEU A 113 0.61 8.73 7.85
C LEU A 113 0.26 7.46 8.62
N LYS A 114 -0.57 6.60 8.01
CA LYS A 114 -0.92 5.27 8.51
C LYS A 114 -0.29 4.20 7.65
N GLY A 115 0.59 3.39 8.25
CA GLY A 115 1.37 2.37 7.55
C GLY A 115 0.83 0.96 7.79
N TYR A 116 0.62 0.22 6.70
CA TYR A 116 0.17 -1.17 6.68
C TYR A 116 1.22 -2.02 5.97
N PHE A 117 1.67 -3.07 6.63
CA PHE A 117 2.79 -3.87 6.18
C PHE A 117 2.44 -5.36 6.17
N SER A 118 2.98 -6.07 5.21
CA SER A 118 2.94 -7.52 5.15
C SER A 118 4.18 -8.07 4.48
N THR A 119 4.43 -9.35 4.66
CA THR A 119 5.49 -10.08 3.96
C THR A 119 4.89 -11.13 3.07
N MET A 120 5.55 -11.41 1.95
CA MET A 120 5.27 -12.55 1.10
C MET A 120 6.58 -13.24 0.72
N THR A 121 6.50 -14.52 0.41
CA THR A 121 7.66 -15.27 -0.11
C THR A 121 7.56 -15.34 -1.63
N GLU A 122 8.59 -14.91 -2.32
CA GLU A 122 8.73 -14.99 -3.77
C GLU A 122 9.97 -15.82 -4.11
N GLY A 123 9.77 -17.07 -4.51
CA GLY A 123 10.87 -18.02 -4.69
C GLY A 123 11.61 -18.26 -3.37
N ASN A 124 12.89 -17.88 -3.31
CA ASN A 124 13.74 -18.02 -2.11
C ASN A 124 14.00 -16.65 -1.42
N GLN A 125 13.15 -15.68 -1.67
CA GLN A 125 13.28 -14.33 -1.10
C GLN A 125 12.01 -13.91 -0.36
N THR A 126 12.19 -13.16 0.70
CA THR A 126 11.08 -12.48 1.38
C THR A 126 10.93 -11.06 0.81
N VAL A 127 9.72 -10.70 0.48
CA VAL A 127 9.36 -9.37 -0.01
C VAL A 127 8.48 -8.69 1.02
N VAL A 128 8.84 -7.48 1.42
CA VAL A 128 8.01 -6.60 2.24
C VAL A 128 7.09 -5.82 1.32
N LEU A 129 5.80 -5.92 1.54
CA LEU A 129 4.77 -5.11 0.89
C LEU A 129 4.34 -4.02 1.87
N TYR A 130 4.19 -2.80 1.38
CA TYR A 130 3.76 -1.70 2.23
C TYR A 130 2.79 -0.77 1.53
N VAL A 131 1.87 -0.23 2.32
CA VAL A 131 0.94 0.82 1.92
C VAL A 131 0.93 1.87 3.01
N TRP A 132 1.05 3.13 2.62
CA TRP A 132 0.85 4.28 3.46
C TRP A 132 -0.34 5.08 2.97
N ASP A 133 -1.27 5.33 3.85
CA ASP A 133 -2.34 6.29 3.62
C ASP A 133 -1.99 7.61 4.32
N VAL A 134 -2.04 8.69 3.55
CA VAL A 134 -1.80 10.05 4.04
C VAL A 134 -3.15 10.74 4.21
N TYR A 135 -3.41 11.20 5.43
CA TYR A 135 -4.67 11.86 5.81
C TYR A 135 -4.43 13.31 6.21
N ASP A 136 -5.45 14.14 6.04
CA ASP A 136 -5.54 15.45 6.69
C ASP A 136 -6.02 15.34 8.14
N GLN A 137 -6.10 16.47 8.84
CA GLN A 137 -6.62 16.52 10.21
C GLN A 137 -8.10 16.13 10.33
N SER A 138 -8.87 16.27 9.26
CA SER A 138 -10.29 15.92 9.21
C SER A 138 -10.51 14.43 8.94
N GLY A 139 -9.43 13.66 8.72
CA GLY A 139 -9.49 12.24 8.41
C GLY A 139 -9.78 11.93 6.93
N ASN A 140 -9.71 12.91 6.04
CA ASN A 140 -9.81 12.66 4.61
C ASN A 140 -8.48 12.13 4.10
N ARG A 141 -8.53 11.06 3.31
CA ARG A 141 -7.33 10.54 2.67
C ARG A 141 -6.91 11.41 1.49
N LEU A 142 -5.76 12.04 1.62
CA LEU A 142 -5.17 12.92 0.61
C LEU A 142 -4.39 12.15 -0.44
N HIS A 143 -3.67 11.10 -0.01
CA HIS A 143 -2.77 10.35 -0.89
C HIS A 143 -2.56 8.93 -0.39
N ARG A 144 -2.07 8.05 -1.29
CA ARG A 144 -1.63 6.71 -0.96
C ARG A 144 -0.28 6.45 -1.63
N ILE A 145 0.66 5.98 -0.82
CA ILE A 145 1.96 5.48 -1.26
C ILE A 145 1.94 3.97 -1.10
N ASN A 146 2.33 3.23 -2.11
CA ASN A 146 2.47 1.79 -2.02
C ASN A 146 3.77 1.35 -2.67
N GLY A 147 4.33 0.28 -2.16
CA GLY A 147 5.56 -0.26 -2.70
C GLY A 147 5.88 -1.65 -2.17
N GLN A 148 6.99 -2.15 -2.66
CA GLN A 148 7.53 -3.42 -2.23
C GLN A 148 9.05 -3.34 -2.14
N GLN A 149 9.64 -4.06 -1.19
CA GLN A 149 11.07 -4.13 -1.01
C GLN A 149 11.51 -5.56 -0.78
N LYS A 150 12.43 -6.06 -1.59
CA LYS A 150 13.02 -7.38 -1.39
C LYS A 150 14.00 -7.34 -0.23
N SER A 151 13.88 -8.33 0.66
CA SER A 151 14.83 -8.46 1.76
C SER A 151 16.20 -8.90 1.23
N ALA A 152 17.24 -8.23 1.70
CA ALA A 152 18.62 -8.60 1.39
C ALA A 152 19.06 -9.89 2.11
N THR A 153 18.27 -10.40 3.06
CA THR A 153 18.60 -11.58 3.85
C THR A 153 18.05 -12.82 3.15
N ALA A 154 18.92 -13.70 2.68
CA ALA A 154 18.55 -15.02 2.20
C ALA A 154 18.35 -15.95 3.41
N GLY A 155 17.18 -16.58 3.47
CA GLY A 155 16.83 -17.57 4.50
C GLY A 155 15.96 -16.99 5.62
N GLY A 156 14.95 -17.75 5.98
CA GLY A 156 13.91 -17.38 6.92
C GLY A 156 12.57 -17.13 6.22
N GLU A 157 11.51 -17.00 7.00
CA GLU A 157 10.17 -16.74 6.50
C GLU A 157 9.55 -15.56 7.27
N GLY A 158 8.68 -14.84 6.57
CA GLY A 158 7.94 -13.75 7.17
C GLY A 158 8.87 -12.64 7.72
N TRP A 159 8.52 -12.07 8.85
CA TRP A 159 9.25 -10.95 9.42
C TRP A 159 10.66 -11.29 9.92
N SER A 160 10.94 -12.54 10.26
CA SER A 160 12.27 -12.99 10.68
C SER A 160 13.32 -12.93 9.57
N ALA A 161 12.87 -12.92 8.30
CA ALA A 161 13.73 -12.81 7.13
C ALA A 161 13.94 -11.34 6.67
N VAL A 162 13.33 -10.38 7.34
CA VAL A 162 13.41 -8.97 6.96
C VAL A 162 14.54 -8.29 7.73
N SER A 163 15.53 -7.77 7.01
CA SER A 163 16.65 -7.06 7.62
C SER A 163 16.29 -5.62 8.01
N ALA A 164 17.01 -5.07 9.00
CA ALA A 164 16.90 -3.66 9.35
C ALA A 164 17.19 -2.74 8.14
N ALA A 165 18.16 -3.10 7.31
CA ALA A 165 18.50 -2.34 6.10
C ALA A 165 17.33 -2.30 5.11
N THR A 166 16.59 -3.40 4.95
CA THR A 166 15.38 -3.45 4.11
C THR A 166 14.32 -2.47 4.62
N MET A 167 14.08 -2.42 5.92
CA MET A 167 13.11 -1.51 6.52
C MET A 167 13.54 -0.04 6.44
N GLN A 168 14.84 0.22 6.52
CA GLN A 168 15.39 1.56 6.30
C GLN A 168 15.24 2.02 4.84
N GLN A 169 15.41 1.14 3.86
CA GLN A 169 15.14 1.43 2.45
C GLN A 169 13.66 1.76 2.21
N VAL A 170 12.74 1.00 2.82
CA VAL A 170 11.31 1.32 2.77
C VAL A 170 11.04 2.74 3.31
N ALA A 171 11.70 3.13 4.40
CA ALA A 171 11.57 4.48 4.95
C ALA A 171 12.08 5.56 3.99
N ASP A 172 13.24 5.32 3.37
CA ASP A 172 13.82 6.25 2.38
C ASP A 172 12.89 6.44 1.20
N ASP A 173 12.38 5.36 0.64
CA ASP A 173 11.44 5.38 -0.50
C ASP A 173 10.12 6.06 -0.13
N THR A 174 9.60 5.79 1.05
CA THR A 174 8.38 6.42 1.56
C THR A 174 8.53 7.94 1.63
N ILE A 175 9.59 8.44 2.25
CA ILE A 175 9.80 9.88 2.39
C ILE A 175 10.08 10.55 1.04
N ASN A 176 10.81 9.90 0.14
CA ASN A 176 11.05 10.41 -1.21
C ASN A 176 9.74 10.54 -2.00
N GLN A 177 8.87 9.51 -1.97
CA GLN A 177 7.56 9.55 -2.63
C GLN A 177 6.65 10.61 -2.02
N LEU A 178 6.63 10.72 -0.67
CA LEU A 178 5.87 11.74 0.03
C LEU A 178 6.31 13.15 -0.35
N ALA A 179 7.62 13.40 -0.36
CA ALA A 179 8.17 14.71 -0.74
C ALA A 179 7.83 15.07 -2.20
N SER A 180 7.94 14.11 -3.11
CA SER A 180 7.59 14.28 -4.52
C SER A 180 6.11 14.60 -4.71
N TRP A 181 5.23 13.90 -3.99
CA TRP A 181 3.80 14.17 -4.03
C TRP A 181 3.45 15.56 -3.47
N ILE A 182 4.01 15.94 -2.31
CA ILE A 182 3.78 17.27 -1.72
C ILE A 182 4.27 18.37 -2.67
N ALA A 183 5.42 18.19 -3.31
CA ALA A 183 5.94 19.15 -4.29
C ALA A 183 5.00 19.31 -5.49
N GLY A 184 4.41 18.22 -5.98
CA GLY A 184 3.47 18.22 -7.11
C GLY A 184 2.06 18.72 -6.76
N ALA A 185 1.61 18.57 -5.52
CA ALA A 185 0.28 18.99 -5.08
C ALA A 185 0.15 20.51 -4.85
N THR A 186 1.28 21.22 -4.82
CA THR A 186 1.37 22.65 -4.50
C THR A 186 1.84 23.52 -5.68
N GLY A 187 1.96 22.91 -6.88
CA GLY A 187 2.36 23.56 -8.13
C GLY A 187 1.20 24.08 -8.95
#